data_289e14603aa33e4294e9ae2c949a38b6
#
_entry.id   289e14603aa33e4294e9ae2c949a38b6
#
_cell.length_a   1.000
_cell.length_b   1.000
_cell.length_c   1.000
_cell.angle_alpha   90.00
_cell.angle_beta   90.00
_cell.angle_gamma   90.00
#
_symmetry.space_group_name_H-M   'P 1'
#
loop_
_entity.id
_entity.type
_entity.pdbx_description
1 polymer ?
#
loop_
_entity_poly.entity_id
_entity_poly.type
_entity_poly.pdbx_seq_one_letter_code
_entity_poly.pdbx_strand_id
1 'polypeptide(L)'
;IYQVNWFRRDAERRFLWPGFGENLRVLKWIIERCQGSVGAQETPVGNLPLHGGIDLAGLDVSHEHMRQLTHIEPQDWLSEMDEVASFLHGYGPRVPQALHEERERVSQGLRQQAGG
;
A
#
# COMPACT_ATOMS: atom_id res chain seq x y z
N ILE A 1 -8.60 -8.86 2.00
CA ILE A 1 -8.87 -7.57 1.33
C ILE A 1 -7.56 -7.04 0.80
N TYR A 2 -7.57 -6.57 -0.45
CA TYR A 2 -6.40 -6.00 -1.12
C TYR A 2 -6.76 -4.63 -1.65
N GLN A 3 -5.83 -3.70 -1.51
CA GLN A 3 -5.93 -2.35 -2.05
C GLN A 3 -4.76 -2.09 -2.99
N VAL A 4 -5.04 -1.46 -4.12
CA VAL A 4 -4.03 -1.11 -5.12
C VAL A 4 -4.18 0.35 -5.53
N ASN A 5 -3.05 0.99 -5.86
CA ASN A 5 -3.03 2.29 -6.49
C ASN A 5 -2.33 2.19 -7.86
N TRP A 6 -3.12 2.11 -8.91
CA TRP A 6 -2.63 2.02 -10.29
C TRP A 6 -2.06 3.33 -10.84
N PHE A 7 -2.33 4.45 -10.16
CA PHE A 7 -2.13 5.79 -10.70
C PHE A 7 -1.02 6.57 -10.02
N ARG A 8 -0.21 5.93 -9.21
CA ARG A 8 0.93 6.56 -8.57
C ARG A 8 1.92 7.06 -9.63
N ARG A 9 2.44 8.29 -9.43
CA ARG A 9 3.33 8.97 -10.37
C ARG A 9 4.70 9.20 -9.77
N ASP A 10 5.70 9.28 -10.65
CA ASP A 10 7.05 9.72 -10.29
C ASP A 10 7.14 11.26 -10.17
N ALA A 11 8.35 11.77 -9.90
CA ALA A 11 8.61 13.21 -9.78
C ALA A 11 8.31 13.99 -11.07
N GLU A 12 8.41 13.35 -12.22
CA GLU A 12 8.09 13.90 -13.55
C GLU A 12 6.62 13.72 -13.93
N ARG A 13 5.77 13.28 -12.99
CA ARG A 13 4.33 13.02 -13.16
C ARG A 13 3.99 11.89 -14.13
N ARG A 14 4.93 11.00 -14.43
CA ARG A 14 4.66 9.79 -15.22
C ARG A 14 4.17 8.67 -14.32
N PHE A 15 3.26 7.83 -14.84
CA PHE A 15 2.79 6.67 -14.09
C PHE A 15 3.93 5.69 -13.83
N LEU A 16 4.08 5.27 -12.57
CA LEU A 16 5.07 4.26 -12.18
C LEU A 16 4.69 2.87 -12.67
N TRP A 17 3.40 2.55 -12.67
CA TRP A 17 2.87 1.29 -13.21
C TRP A 17 2.46 1.49 -14.67
N PRO A 18 2.79 0.55 -15.57
CA PRO A 18 2.60 0.76 -17.01
C PRO A 18 1.15 0.76 -17.48
N GLY A 19 0.21 0.29 -16.65
CA GLY A 19 -1.20 0.43 -16.91
C GLY A 19 -1.98 -0.88 -17.00
N PHE A 20 -3.19 -0.77 -17.51
CA PHE A 20 -4.24 -1.77 -17.43
C PHE A 20 -3.86 -3.16 -17.97
N GLY A 21 -3.12 -3.24 -19.07
CA GLY A 21 -2.70 -4.51 -19.65
C GLY A 21 -1.82 -5.36 -18.74
N GLU A 22 -1.18 -4.76 -17.75
CA GLU A 22 -0.23 -5.44 -16.85
C GLU A 22 -0.82 -5.72 -15.45
N ASN A 23 -2.06 -5.31 -15.21
CA ASN A 23 -2.70 -5.48 -13.91
C ASN A 23 -2.89 -6.94 -13.50
N LEU A 24 -2.97 -7.86 -14.46
CA LEU A 24 -3.06 -9.30 -14.20
C LEU A 24 -1.86 -9.83 -13.40
N ARG A 25 -0.69 -9.21 -13.51
CA ARG A 25 0.52 -9.57 -12.74
C ARG A 25 0.30 -9.39 -11.23
N VAL A 26 -0.40 -8.32 -10.84
CA VAL A 26 -0.77 -8.07 -9.45
C VAL A 26 -1.85 -9.04 -8.98
N LEU A 27 -2.84 -9.32 -9.82
CA LEU A 27 -3.86 -10.33 -9.51
C LEU A 27 -3.26 -11.73 -9.32
N LYS A 28 -2.27 -12.11 -10.13
CA LYS A 28 -1.52 -13.34 -9.94
C LYS A 28 -0.88 -13.39 -8.55
N TRP A 29 -0.18 -12.33 -8.14
CA TRP A 29 0.43 -12.24 -6.81
C TRP A 29 -0.62 -12.36 -5.69
N ILE A 30 -1.79 -11.71 -5.83
CA ILE A 30 -2.89 -11.81 -4.86
C ILE A 30 -3.37 -13.26 -4.71
N ILE A 31 -3.56 -13.97 -5.82
CA ILE A 31 -3.96 -15.39 -5.82
C ILE A 31 -2.90 -16.24 -5.13
N GLU A 32 -1.63 -16.04 -5.45
CA GLU A 32 -0.52 -16.76 -4.83
C GLU A 32 -0.44 -16.49 -3.32
N ARG A 33 -0.72 -15.26 -2.88
CA ARG A 33 -0.87 -14.94 -1.45
C ARG A 33 -2.01 -15.69 -0.78
N CYS A 34 -3.18 -15.73 -1.42
CA CYS A 34 -4.33 -16.47 -0.90
C CYS A 34 -4.08 -17.97 -0.81
N GLN A 35 -3.25 -18.51 -1.71
CA GLN A 35 -2.83 -19.91 -1.69
C GLN A 35 -1.69 -20.19 -0.70
N GLY A 36 -1.07 -19.15 -0.13
CA GLY A 36 0.07 -19.30 0.77
C GLY A 36 1.38 -19.66 0.06
N SER A 37 1.46 -19.50 -1.27
CA SER A 37 2.63 -19.88 -2.07
C SER A 37 3.70 -18.78 -2.17
N VAL A 38 3.38 -17.54 -1.81
CA VAL A 38 4.33 -16.41 -1.76
C VAL A 38 4.27 -15.68 -0.43
N GLY A 39 5.42 -15.15 0.00
CA GLY A 39 5.52 -14.32 1.18
C GLY A 39 5.10 -12.87 0.94
N ALA A 40 5.15 -12.07 1.99
CA ALA A 40 4.92 -10.64 1.94
C ALA A 40 5.78 -9.92 2.99
N GLN A 41 6.02 -8.65 2.77
CA GLN A 41 6.62 -7.76 3.75
C GLN A 41 5.51 -7.16 4.61
N GLU A 42 5.54 -7.41 5.90
CA GLU A 42 4.64 -6.77 6.85
C GLU A 42 5.00 -5.29 7.04
N THR A 43 4.01 -4.44 6.97
CA THR A 43 4.16 -3.00 7.18
C THR A 43 2.98 -2.45 8.01
N PRO A 44 3.09 -1.25 8.59
CA PRO A 44 1.97 -0.65 9.31
C PRO A 44 0.70 -0.48 8.48
N VAL A 45 0.84 -0.30 7.16
CA VAL A 45 -0.29 -0.10 6.23
C VAL A 45 -0.78 -1.41 5.60
N GLY A 46 -0.16 -2.54 5.95
CA GLY A 46 -0.53 -3.86 5.44
C GLY A 46 0.64 -4.62 4.84
N ASN A 47 0.34 -5.74 4.21
CA ASN A 47 1.32 -6.63 3.60
C ASN A 47 1.62 -6.18 2.17
N LEU A 48 2.88 -5.88 1.88
CA LEU A 48 3.37 -5.52 0.56
C LEU A 48 4.10 -6.70 -0.10
N PRO A 49 4.17 -6.73 -1.46
CA PRO A 49 5.00 -7.71 -2.15
C PRO A 49 6.46 -7.62 -1.71
N LEU A 50 7.10 -8.77 -1.53
CA LEU A 50 8.55 -8.85 -1.39
C LEU A 50 9.24 -8.40 -2.70
N HIS A 51 10.50 -8.00 -2.60
CA HIS A 51 11.32 -7.75 -3.78
C HIS A 51 11.31 -8.99 -4.70
N GLY A 52 10.92 -8.80 -5.96
CA GLY A 52 10.74 -9.89 -6.92
C GLY A 52 9.46 -10.71 -6.75
N GLY A 53 8.58 -10.35 -5.82
CA GLY A 53 7.33 -11.06 -5.59
C GLY A 53 6.30 -10.92 -6.71
N ILE A 54 6.30 -9.81 -7.42
CA ILE A 54 5.49 -9.62 -8.63
C ILE A 54 6.36 -9.96 -9.84
N ASP A 55 5.83 -10.80 -10.73
CA ASP A 55 6.49 -11.17 -11.98
C ASP A 55 6.53 -9.97 -12.93
N LEU A 56 7.73 -9.49 -13.23
CA LEU A 56 7.99 -8.36 -14.12
C LEU A 56 8.62 -8.80 -15.45
N ALA A 57 8.70 -10.09 -15.74
CA ALA A 57 9.30 -10.61 -16.95
C ALA A 57 8.66 -10.00 -18.20
N GLY A 58 9.48 -9.49 -19.12
CA GLY A 58 9.02 -8.84 -20.35
C GLY A 58 8.41 -7.44 -20.16
N LEU A 59 8.46 -6.88 -18.97
CA LEU A 59 7.91 -5.57 -18.64
C LEU A 59 9.03 -4.54 -18.47
N ASP A 60 8.85 -3.36 -19.02
CA ASP A 60 9.78 -2.24 -18.89
C ASP A 60 9.48 -1.44 -17.58
N VAL A 61 9.52 -2.14 -16.46
CA VAL A 61 9.46 -1.55 -15.13
C VAL A 61 10.75 -1.86 -14.40
N SER A 62 11.49 -0.81 -14.06
CA SER A 62 12.76 -0.95 -13.37
C SER A 62 12.54 -1.40 -11.92
N HIS A 63 13.56 -2.00 -11.32
CA HIS A 63 13.58 -2.29 -9.88
C HIS A 63 13.42 -1.02 -9.04
N GLU A 64 13.90 0.13 -9.55
CA GLU A 64 13.73 1.43 -8.91
C GLU A 64 12.26 1.86 -8.87
N HIS A 65 11.53 1.73 -9.98
CA HIS A 65 10.10 2.01 -10.02
C HIS A 65 9.32 1.10 -9.05
N MET A 66 9.68 -0.18 -8.96
CA MET A 66 9.05 -1.09 -8.00
C MET A 66 9.37 -0.71 -6.55
N ARG A 67 10.58 -0.27 -6.26
CA ARG A 67 10.91 0.26 -4.93
C ARG A 67 10.08 1.49 -4.58
N GLN A 68 9.90 2.41 -5.51
CA GLN A 68 9.06 3.58 -5.31
C GLN A 68 7.59 3.20 -5.09
N LEU A 69 7.07 2.22 -5.84
CA LEU A 69 5.69 1.73 -5.70
C LEU A 69 5.43 1.07 -4.35
N THR A 70 6.42 0.41 -3.78
CA THR A 70 6.32 -0.31 -2.49
C THR A 70 6.91 0.47 -1.32
N HIS A 71 7.47 1.66 -1.57
CA HIS A 71 7.99 2.51 -0.51
C HIS A 71 6.86 3.14 0.30
N ILE A 72 7.01 3.10 1.63
CA ILE A 72 6.12 3.77 2.57
C ILE A 72 6.87 4.97 3.13
N GLU A 73 6.38 6.18 2.80
CA GLU A 73 6.83 7.40 3.47
C GLU A 73 5.95 7.63 4.71
N PRO A 74 6.48 7.47 5.93
CA PRO A 74 5.65 7.50 7.13
C PRO A 74 4.91 8.83 7.32
N GLN A 75 5.50 9.96 6.94
CA GLN A 75 4.87 11.28 7.12
C GLN A 75 3.67 11.46 6.21
N ASP A 76 3.77 11.03 4.96
CA ASP A 76 2.65 11.09 4.01
C ASP A 76 1.49 10.23 4.51
N TRP A 77 1.79 9.02 4.96
CA TRP A 77 0.77 8.12 5.52
C TRP A 77 0.16 8.62 6.82
N LEU A 78 0.92 9.30 7.69
CA LEU A 78 0.37 9.93 8.88
C LEU A 78 -0.61 11.03 8.50
N SER A 79 -0.30 11.84 7.49
CA SER A 79 -1.24 12.85 6.96
C SER A 79 -2.53 12.20 6.44
N GLU A 80 -2.42 11.10 5.69
CA GLU A 80 -3.59 10.32 5.25
C GLU A 80 -4.41 9.80 6.44
N MET A 81 -3.76 9.32 7.49
CA MET A 81 -4.46 8.85 8.71
C MET A 81 -5.21 9.97 9.42
N ASP A 82 -4.72 11.19 9.38
CA ASP A 82 -5.42 12.36 9.92
C ASP A 82 -6.64 12.73 9.06
N GLU A 83 -6.54 12.60 7.74
CA GLU A 83 -7.68 12.77 6.84
C GLU A 83 -8.74 11.67 7.07
N VAL A 84 -8.32 10.42 7.23
CA VAL A 84 -9.22 9.31 7.60
C VAL A 84 -9.91 9.59 8.93
N ALA A 85 -9.20 10.11 9.95
CA ALA A 85 -9.79 10.48 11.23
C ALA A 85 -10.90 11.52 11.06
N SER A 86 -10.64 12.55 10.27
CA SER A 86 -11.61 13.61 9.97
C SER A 86 -12.82 13.08 9.22
N PHE A 87 -12.59 12.21 8.24
CA PHE A 87 -13.65 11.55 7.48
C PHE A 87 -14.55 10.69 8.37
N LEU A 88 -13.98 9.85 9.22
CA LEU A 88 -14.73 9.02 10.15
C LEU A 88 -15.50 9.86 11.17
N HIS A 89 -14.89 10.93 11.68
CA HIS A 89 -15.52 11.83 12.63
C HIS A 89 -16.78 12.48 12.07
N GLY A 90 -16.82 12.76 10.76
CA GLY A 90 -17.97 13.33 10.07
C GLY A 90 -19.24 12.46 10.13
N TYR A 91 -19.09 11.14 10.33
CA TYR A 91 -20.23 10.21 10.51
C TYR A 91 -20.70 10.08 11.96
N GLY A 92 -20.00 10.71 12.92
CA GLY A 92 -20.37 10.73 14.33
C GLY A 92 -20.41 9.33 14.97
N PRO A 93 -21.37 9.09 15.89
CA PRO A 93 -21.40 7.87 16.69
C PRO A 93 -21.79 6.60 15.90
N ARG A 94 -22.10 6.72 14.61
CA ARG A 94 -22.44 5.57 13.76
C ARG A 94 -21.22 4.77 13.32
N VAL A 95 -20.01 5.36 13.44
CA VAL A 95 -18.78 4.67 13.06
C VAL A 95 -18.45 3.58 14.10
N PRO A 96 -18.26 2.34 13.69
CA PRO A 96 -17.81 1.29 14.60
C PRO A 96 -16.48 1.64 15.26
N GLN A 97 -16.37 1.40 16.55
CA GLN A 97 -15.14 1.66 17.33
C GLN A 97 -13.91 0.95 16.73
N ALA A 98 -14.10 -0.24 16.16
CA ALA A 98 -13.03 -1.01 15.52
C ALA A 98 -12.33 -0.25 14.38
N LEU A 99 -13.01 0.65 13.66
CA LEU A 99 -12.39 1.47 12.61
C LEU A 99 -11.46 2.54 13.20
N HIS A 100 -11.85 3.16 14.31
CA HIS A 100 -10.99 4.10 15.03
C HIS A 100 -9.75 3.41 15.60
N GLU A 101 -9.92 2.22 16.17
CA GLU A 101 -8.82 1.42 16.73
C GLU A 101 -7.85 0.99 15.63
N GLU A 102 -8.33 0.55 14.48
CA GLU A 102 -7.48 0.17 13.36
C GLU A 102 -6.69 1.36 12.79
N ARG A 103 -7.33 2.52 12.63
CA ARG A 103 -6.65 3.75 12.24
C ARG A 103 -5.53 4.11 13.23
N GLU A 104 -5.81 4.03 14.52
CA GLU A 104 -4.81 4.34 15.55
C GLU A 104 -3.66 3.33 15.54
N ARG A 105 -3.95 2.05 15.37
CA ARG A 105 -2.92 1.00 15.24
C ARG A 105 -1.96 1.31 14.09
N VAL A 106 -2.51 1.68 12.92
CA VAL A 106 -1.70 2.05 11.75
C VAL A 106 -0.86 3.30 12.06
N SER A 107 -1.45 4.33 12.64
CA SER A 107 -0.75 5.57 13.00
C SER A 107 0.39 5.32 13.97
N GLN A 108 0.22 4.46 14.97
CA GLN A 108 1.27 4.11 15.92
C GLN A 108 2.42 3.38 15.24
N GLY A 109 2.13 2.41 14.37
CA GLY A 109 3.15 1.70 13.60
C GLY A 109 3.97 2.65 12.70
N LEU A 110 3.32 3.61 12.07
CA LEU A 110 3.98 4.62 11.24
C LEU A 110 4.89 5.55 12.06
N ARG A 111 4.44 6.00 13.24
CA ARG A 111 5.26 6.81 14.16
C ARG A 111 6.51 6.07 14.63
N GLN A 112 6.39 4.78 14.91
CA GLN A 112 7.54 3.94 15.28
C GLN A 112 8.55 3.84 14.13
N GLN A 113 8.11 3.71 12.90
CA GLN A 113 9.00 3.72 11.73
C GLN A 113 9.67 5.09 11.51
N ALA A 114 8.95 6.18 11.70
CA ALA A 114 9.47 7.53 11.56
C ALA A 114 10.50 7.89 12.64
N GLY A 115 10.34 7.34 13.85
CA GLY A 115 11.25 7.59 14.99
C GLY A 115 12.44 6.64 15.09
N GLY A 116 12.43 5.60 14.31
CA GLY A 116 13.52 4.61 14.21
C GLY A 116 14.34 4.83 12.97
#